data_2208843da3a14e2764ad2b6ff2d1048f
#
_entry.id   2208843da3a14e2764ad2b6ff2d1048f
#
_cell.length_a   1.000
_cell.length_b   1.000
_cell.length_c   1.000
_cell.angle_alpha   90.00
_cell.angle_beta   90.00
_cell.angle_gamma   90.00
#
_symmetry.space_group_name_H-M   'P 1'
#
loop_
_entity.id
_entity.type
_entity.pdbx_description
1 polymer ?
#
loop_
_entity_poly.entity_id
_entity_poly.type
_entity_poly.pdbx_seq_one_letter_code
_entity_poly.pdbx_strand_id
1 'polypeptide(L)'
;MYKTAYAEEAGASAKTMRDDERVVFQQSIDLLEKAEEAGPGTMAATEAIVFARRLWTLLLEDLSSDENALPEEMRASFISIGLWVMRESEEIRLGNRTILEV
;
A
#
# COMPACT_ATOMS: atom_id res chain seq x y z
N MET A 1 -7.39 11.85 -0.10
CA MET A 1 -7.64 10.69 -0.05
C MET A 1 -7.61 10.15 1.31
N TYR A 2 -6.96 9.51 1.94
CA TYR A 2 -7.21 8.97 3.13
C TYR A 2 -6.63 9.75 4.26
N LYS A 3 -7.22 9.90 5.24
CA LYS A 3 -6.79 10.67 6.27
C LYS A 3 -6.96 10.02 7.55
N THR A 4 -6.90 9.57 7.81
CA THR A 4 -7.02 8.89 8.67
C THR A 4 -6.93 8.28 9.29
N ALA A 5 -6.88 7.95 9.15
CA ALA A 5 -7.21 7.05 9.47
C ALA A 5 -6.91 6.76 10.36
N TYR A 6 -6.70 6.95 10.59
CA TYR A 6 -6.52 6.79 11.35
C TYR A 6 -6.72 7.55 12.17
N ALA A 7 -6.99 8.20 12.36
CA ALA A 7 -7.31 8.89 13.06
C ALA A 7 -8.24 8.98 13.84
N GLU A 8 -8.83 9.05 13.93
CA GLU A 8 -9.70 9.21 14.43
C GLU A 8 -9.74 8.92 15.13
N GLU A 9 -9.14 9.08 15.07
CA GLU A 9 -9.19 8.97 15.14
C GLU A 9 -8.97 8.33 15.24
N ALA A 10 -8.33 7.85 15.32
CA ALA A 10 -8.51 7.13 15.07
C ALA A 10 -9.05 6.41 14.99
N GLY A 11 -9.07 5.91 15.72
CA GLY A 11 -10.15 5.12 15.64
C GLY A 11 -10.98 5.63 14.82
N ALA A 12 -11.09 6.58 15.35
CA ALA A 12 -11.53 7.33 14.44
C ALA A 12 -10.66 7.09 13.34
N SER A 13 -9.47 6.67 13.56
CA SER A 13 -8.65 6.46 12.47
C SER A 13 -9.18 5.49 11.54
N ALA A 14 -9.65 4.39 12.03
CA ALA A 14 -10.26 3.45 11.15
C ALA A 14 -11.45 4.08 10.49
N LYS A 15 -12.12 4.95 11.19
CA LYS A 15 -13.22 5.64 10.61
C LYS A 15 -12.81 6.73 9.67
N THR A 16 -11.66 7.31 9.89
CA THR A 16 -11.20 8.34 8.99
C THR A 16 -10.72 7.78 7.68
N MET A 17 -10.50 6.48 7.60
CA MET A 17 -10.26 5.87 6.32
C MET A 17 -11.60 5.71 5.62
N ARG A 18 -11.75 6.32 4.48
CA ARG A 18 -12.99 6.30 3.75
C ARG A 18 -13.22 4.94 3.12
N ASP A 19 -14.49 4.64 2.86
CA ASP A 19 -14.85 3.34 2.32
C ASP A 19 -14.19 3.04 1.00
N ASP A 20 -14.07 4.03 0.13
CA ASP A 20 -13.42 3.80 -1.16
C ASP A 20 -11.95 3.47 -1.00
N GLU A 21 -11.29 4.03 0.01
CA GLU A 21 -9.89 3.71 0.28
C GLU A 21 -9.74 2.29 0.81
N ARG A 22 -10.69 1.84 1.62
CA ARG A 22 -10.67 0.47 2.09
C ARG A 22 -10.85 -0.51 0.96
N VAL A 23 -11.74 -0.18 0.02
CA VAL A 23 -11.97 -1.02 -1.13
C VAL A 23 -10.69 -1.16 -1.95
N VAL A 24 -9.98 -0.06 -2.15
CA VAL A 24 -8.73 -0.10 -2.93
C VAL A 24 -7.67 -0.92 -2.23
N PHE A 25 -7.54 -0.78 -0.91
CA PHE A 25 -6.61 -1.62 -0.15
C PHE A 25 -6.99 -3.09 -0.26
N GLN A 26 -8.27 -3.39 -0.14
CA GLN A 26 -8.71 -4.77 -0.24
C GLN A 26 -8.43 -5.33 -1.63
N GLN A 27 -8.60 -4.52 -2.66
CA GLN A 27 -8.27 -4.94 -4.02
C GLN A 27 -6.79 -5.29 -4.14
N SER A 28 -5.93 -4.50 -3.51
CA SER A 28 -4.49 -4.79 -3.54
C SER A 28 -4.20 -6.12 -2.86
N ILE A 29 -4.82 -6.37 -1.71
CA ILE A 29 -4.63 -7.61 -0.99
C ILE A 29 -5.09 -8.79 -1.83
N ASP A 30 -6.26 -8.66 -2.45
CA ASP A 30 -6.81 -9.74 -3.28
C ASP A 30 -5.90 -10.06 -4.45
N LEU A 31 -5.34 -9.03 -5.09
CA LEU A 31 -4.43 -9.23 -6.20
C LEU A 31 -3.14 -9.92 -5.74
N LEU A 32 -2.64 -9.54 -4.57
CA LEU A 32 -1.44 -10.17 -4.03
C LEU A 32 -1.69 -11.63 -3.69
N GLU A 33 -2.87 -11.96 -3.17
CA GLU A 33 -3.21 -13.34 -2.87
C GLU A 33 -3.30 -14.19 -4.14
N LYS A 34 -3.90 -13.63 -5.19
CA LYS A 34 -3.95 -14.32 -6.48
C LYS A 34 -2.56 -14.52 -7.04
N ALA A 35 -1.70 -13.52 -6.90
CA ALA A 35 -0.35 -13.60 -7.40
C ALA A 35 0.43 -14.68 -6.67
N GLU A 36 0.20 -14.81 -5.37
CA GLU A 36 0.87 -15.83 -4.58
C GLU A 36 0.48 -17.22 -5.07
N GLU A 37 -0.81 -17.42 -5.36
CA GLU A 37 -1.29 -18.70 -5.86
C GLU A 37 -0.76 -19.01 -7.25
N ALA A 38 -0.67 -17.98 -8.09
CA ALA A 38 -0.24 -18.18 -9.48
C ALA A 38 1.27 -18.38 -9.60
N GLY A 39 2.03 -17.83 -8.67
CA GLY A 39 3.46 -17.97 -8.66
C GLY A 39 4.19 -16.85 -9.36
N PRO A 40 5.52 -16.80 -9.19
CA PRO A 40 6.32 -15.73 -9.77
C PRO A 40 6.34 -15.80 -11.30
N GLY A 41 6.51 -14.64 -11.91
CA GLY A 41 6.62 -14.57 -13.36
C GLY A 41 5.31 -14.65 -14.10
N THR A 42 4.19 -14.66 -13.39
CA THR A 42 2.86 -14.75 -14.03
C THR A 42 2.28 -13.36 -14.23
N MET A 43 1.27 -13.29 -15.08
CA MET A 43 0.54 -12.05 -15.28
C MET A 43 -0.10 -11.57 -13.97
N ALA A 44 -0.60 -12.51 -13.17
CA ALA A 44 -1.19 -12.17 -11.89
C ALA A 44 -0.17 -11.48 -10.98
N ALA A 45 1.07 -11.96 -10.97
CA ALA A 45 2.12 -11.34 -10.17
C ALA A 45 2.41 -9.92 -10.67
N THR A 46 2.46 -9.75 -11.98
CA THR A 46 2.69 -8.43 -12.57
C THR A 46 1.57 -7.47 -12.21
N GLU A 47 0.34 -7.91 -12.33
CA GLU A 47 -0.81 -7.06 -12.00
C GLU A 47 -0.79 -6.62 -10.55
N ALA A 48 -0.48 -7.56 -9.66
CA ALA A 48 -0.46 -7.26 -8.22
C ALA A 48 0.59 -6.22 -7.89
N ILE A 49 1.76 -6.37 -8.49
CA ILE A 49 2.86 -5.44 -8.22
C ILE A 49 2.57 -4.06 -8.79
N VAL A 50 2.05 -4.00 -10.00
CA VAL A 50 1.73 -2.72 -10.62
C VAL A 50 0.66 -1.99 -9.79
N PHE A 51 -0.36 -2.73 -9.35
CA PHE A 51 -1.43 -2.14 -8.55
C PHE A 51 -0.89 -1.61 -7.22
N ALA A 52 -0.09 -2.43 -6.53
CA ALA A 52 0.45 -2.05 -5.24
C ALA A 52 1.36 -0.82 -5.36
N ARG A 53 2.17 -0.77 -6.40
CA ARG A 53 3.06 0.37 -6.59
C ARG A 53 2.29 1.65 -6.87
N ARG A 54 1.24 1.56 -7.67
CA ARG A 54 0.40 2.74 -7.93
C ARG A 54 -0.29 3.23 -6.68
N LEU A 55 -0.85 2.30 -5.92
CA LEU A 55 -1.53 2.64 -4.69
C LEU A 55 -0.59 3.34 -3.73
N TRP A 56 0.57 2.76 -3.50
CA TRP A 56 1.51 3.32 -2.54
C TRP A 56 2.16 4.62 -3.03
N THR A 57 2.32 4.78 -4.34
CA THR A 57 2.80 6.05 -4.88
C THR A 57 1.84 7.17 -4.52
N LEU A 58 0.53 6.93 -4.71
CA LEU A 58 -0.47 7.93 -4.38
C LEU A 58 -0.53 8.19 -2.87
N LEU A 59 -0.43 7.13 -2.08
CA LEU A 59 -0.43 7.26 -0.64
C LEU A 59 0.76 8.05 -0.14
N LEU A 60 1.94 7.78 -0.70
CA LEU A 60 3.15 8.49 -0.30
C LEU A 60 3.05 9.97 -0.64
N GLU A 61 2.47 10.30 -1.78
CA GLU A 61 2.26 11.70 -2.14
C GLU A 61 1.34 12.38 -1.14
N ASP A 62 0.26 11.71 -0.78
CA ASP A 62 -0.68 12.28 0.18
C ASP A 62 -0.07 12.42 1.56
N LEU A 63 0.68 11.41 2.00
CA LEU A 63 1.31 11.42 3.31
C LEU A 63 2.40 12.48 3.41
N SER A 64 2.99 12.83 2.29
CA SER A 64 4.04 13.85 2.26
C SER A 64 3.50 15.26 2.16
N SER A 65 2.22 15.40 1.94
CA SER A 65 1.60 16.71 1.80
C SER A 65 1.46 17.40 3.15
N ASP A 66 1.69 18.70 3.18
CA ASP A 66 1.48 19.49 4.38
C ASP A 66 0.04 19.49 4.83
N GLU A 67 -0.86 19.15 3.92
CA GLU A 67 -2.29 19.15 4.22
C GLU A 67 -2.77 17.82 4.77
N ASN A 68 -1.89 16.85 4.88
CA ASN A 68 -2.28 15.56 5.44
C ASN A 68 -2.57 15.73 6.93
N ALA A 69 -3.72 15.19 7.36
CA ALA A 69 -4.21 15.43 8.70
C ALA A 69 -3.72 14.42 9.74
N LEU A 70 -2.96 13.42 9.32
CA LEU A 70 -2.48 12.42 10.27
C LEU A 70 -1.40 12.98 11.18
N PRO A 71 -1.33 12.49 12.42
CA PRO A 71 -0.24 12.89 13.31
C PRO A 71 1.10 12.55 12.70
N GLU A 72 2.10 13.35 13.04
CA GLU A 72 3.41 13.24 12.43
C GLU A 72 4.02 11.85 12.59
N GLU A 73 3.91 11.27 13.79
CA GLU A 73 4.47 9.93 14.02
C GLU A 73 3.82 8.88 13.15
N MET A 74 2.51 8.99 12.99
CA MET A 74 1.77 8.05 12.18
C MET A 74 2.13 8.22 10.71
N ARG A 75 2.24 9.47 10.26
CA ARG A 75 2.67 9.73 8.88
C ARG A 75 4.04 9.14 8.62
N ALA A 76 4.97 9.34 9.54
CA ALA A 76 6.32 8.81 9.37
C ALA A 76 6.32 7.29 9.26
N SER A 77 5.50 6.63 10.09
CA SER A 77 5.40 5.18 10.05
C SER A 77 4.86 4.69 8.71
N PHE A 78 3.80 5.33 8.23
CA PHE A 78 3.22 4.92 6.95
C PHE A 78 4.15 5.22 5.79
N ILE A 79 4.89 6.33 5.85
CA ILE A 79 5.86 6.63 4.81
C ILE A 79 6.95 5.55 4.79
N SER A 80 7.41 5.12 5.94
CA SER A 80 8.41 4.06 6.02
C SER A 80 7.89 2.77 5.41
N ILE A 81 6.65 2.41 5.71
CA ILE A 81 6.04 1.22 5.12
C ILE A 81 5.96 1.36 3.61
N GLY A 82 5.53 2.53 3.14
CA GLY A 82 5.39 2.77 1.71
C GLY A 82 6.72 2.68 0.97
N LEU A 83 7.77 3.25 1.54
CA LEU A 83 9.10 3.16 0.93
C LEU A 83 9.57 1.73 0.88
N TRP A 84 9.29 0.95 1.94
CA TRP A 84 9.63 -0.46 1.96
C TRP A 84 8.87 -1.21 0.87
N VAL A 85 7.58 -0.93 0.72
CA VAL A 85 6.76 -1.57 -0.33
C VAL A 85 7.33 -1.25 -1.71
N MET A 86 7.70 0.01 -1.94
CA MET A 86 8.24 0.40 -3.24
C MET A 86 9.54 -0.32 -3.53
N ARG A 87 10.41 -0.42 -2.53
CA ARG A 87 11.69 -1.08 -2.71
C ARG A 87 11.51 -2.58 -2.95
N GLU A 88 10.69 -3.23 -2.12
CA GLU A 88 10.51 -4.67 -2.25
C GLU A 88 9.80 -5.04 -3.54
N SER A 89 8.82 -4.24 -3.95
CA SER A 89 8.12 -4.51 -5.20
C SER A 89 9.05 -4.37 -6.40
N GLU A 90 10.00 -3.46 -6.33
CA GLU A 90 10.99 -3.32 -7.40
C GLU A 90 11.89 -4.55 -7.46
N GLU A 91 12.30 -5.07 -6.30
CA GLU A 91 13.12 -6.28 -6.26
C GLU A 91 12.38 -7.47 -6.86
N ILE A 92 11.09 -7.57 -6.57
CA ILE A 92 10.27 -8.64 -7.15
C ILE A 92 10.18 -8.48 -8.66
N ARG A 93 9.97 -7.26 -9.12
CA ARG A 93 9.86 -6.97 -10.54
C ARG A 93 11.14 -7.31 -11.27
N LEU A 94 12.28 -7.10 -10.63
CA LEU A 94 13.58 -7.42 -11.21
C LEU A 94 13.95 -8.90 -11.10
N GLY A 95 13.11 -9.68 -10.42
CA GLY A 95 13.35 -11.12 -10.30
C GLY A 95 14.27 -11.49 -9.15
N ASN A 96 14.60 -10.54 -8.27
CA ASN A 96 15.49 -10.81 -7.15
C ASN A 96 14.80 -11.46 -5.97
N ARG A 97 13.46 -11.35 -5.91
CA ARG A 97 12.66 -11.92 -4.84
C ARG A 97 11.32 -12.36 -5.38
N THR A 98 10.63 -13.19 -4.59
CA THR A 98 9.27 -13.57 -4.91
C THR A 98 8.33 -12.87 -3.91
N ILE A 99 7.04 -12.87 -4.23
CA ILE A 99 6.05 -12.28 -3.35
C ILE A 99 6.04 -12.95 -1.99
N LEU A 100 6.31 -14.25 -1.95
CA LEU A 100 6.32 -15.00 -0.70
C LEU A 100 7.43 -14.56 0.23
N GLU A 101 8.48 -13.95 -0.30
CA GLU A 101 9.62 -13.52 0.50
C GLU A 101 9.42 -12.12 1.08
N VAL A 102 8.41 -11.42 0.60
CA VAL A 102 8.08 -10.11 1.11
C VAL A 102 7.26 -10.20 2.38
#